data_227a3f1686fe140a8ac8201f1d4ba235
#
_entry.id   227a3f1686fe140a8ac8201f1d4ba235
#
_cell.length_a   1.000
_cell.length_b   1.000
_cell.length_c   1.000
_cell.angle_alpha   90.00
_cell.angle_beta   90.00
_cell.angle_gamma   90.00
#
_symmetry.space_group_name_H-M   'P 1'
#
loop_
_entity.id
_entity.type
_entity.pdbx_description
1 polymer ?
#
loop_
_entity_poly.entity_id
_entity_poly.type
_entity_poly.pdbx_seq_one_letter_code
_entity_poly.pdbx_strand_id
1 'polypeptide(L)'
;MTDASAHRLHLMPQASNLGMLYPCWDMPDTQTAPAPTAASANAAPSETDVYAIQGADPEVLAYAMAKYSRSSLSMRESLSEISSQRAEQFLNTFYFQYGHRSIADLAHIPFAIERLSLLAAIALVDETRWDGQERSTRYQNFRKSGWYTPALPPAQSASFTASIEALFAGYDKVGAGMLDALKAAIPQPAEMKDDAYVRTLKARAFDVARYLLPLATNTSLGQIVSARTLENQISRLLSSEFAEVRALGEKLKVAAATPAWNVQHDAARVLCAEVSSVDDQCGCRIAESLLREVKTAPTLVKYASPSEFSIASRAELAAAAAELMAGQPIEPAAVVDLVEPAGSLEIELATSLLYPECHYSWRQLQRTVSALPAPRIAELVALGTKHRGRHDELPRPFSAGQSFQFDILMDIGGFRDMHRHRRCVQLIQDFTDIHGYEEPICPGQPTLAEAGLADLYTAAMDAAHAAYRAFANPATNPATNPATNPGADAAYLLPLGTRVRAMFKMDFAEALYIAELRSGVAGHFSYRRVAWEMYRAVAERHPALAGYFRIEDVNQPVDLLKR
;
A
#
# COMPACT_ATOMS: atom_id res chain seq x y z
N MET A 1 14.89 -48.35 51.43
CA MET A 1 13.54 -47.90 51.78
C MET A 1 13.30 -46.71 50.93
N THR A 2 12.78 -46.93 49.71
CA THR A 2 11.44 -46.70 49.20
C THR A 2 11.08 -45.19 49.21
N ASP A 3 10.85 -44.50 48.16
CA ASP A 3 9.79 -44.78 47.21
C ASP A 3 10.02 -43.96 45.91
N ALA A 4 9.74 -44.58 44.77
CA ALA A 4 9.74 -43.99 43.46
C ALA A 4 8.31 -43.58 43.10
N SER A 5 8.08 -42.34 42.69
CA SER A 5 6.83 -41.96 42.05
C SER A 5 7.08 -41.60 40.58
N ALA A 6 6.60 -42.49 39.75
CA ALA A 6 6.62 -42.40 38.30
C ALA A 6 5.60 -41.37 37.78
N HIS A 7 6.05 -40.40 36.99
CA HIS A 7 5.16 -39.58 36.14
C HIS A 7 4.81 -40.35 34.86
N ARG A 8 3.55 -40.73 34.75
CA ARG A 8 2.95 -41.31 33.56
C ARG A 8 2.88 -40.26 32.44
N LEU A 9 3.59 -40.53 31.35
CA LEU A 9 3.35 -39.95 30.05
C LEU A 9 1.99 -40.45 29.54
N HIS A 10 1.03 -39.56 29.38
CA HIS A 10 -0.19 -39.82 28.62
C HIS A 10 0.13 -39.82 27.14
N LEU A 11 0.18 -41.01 26.56
CA LEU A 11 0.14 -41.24 25.13
C LEU A 11 -1.22 -40.78 24.60
N MET A 12 -1.20 -39.88 23.63
CA MET A 12 -2.38 -39.55 22.82
C MET A 12 -2.76 -40.77 21.97
N PRO A 13 -4.05 -41.09 21.81
CA PRO A 13 -4.48 -42.18 20.95
C PRO A 13 -4.24 -41.84 19.51
N GLN A 14 -3.72 -42.82 18.76
CA GLN A 14 -3.59 -42.79 17.29
C GLN A 14 -4.95 -42.55 16.66
N ALA A 15 -5.02 -41.58 15.75
CA ALA A 15 -6.18 -41.34 14.91
C ALA A 15 -6.39 -42.54 13.98
N SER A 16 -7.39 -43.34 14.27
CA SER A 16 -7.93 -44.34 13.36
C SER A 16 -8.61 -43.64 12.18
N ASN A 17 -8.33 -44.13 10.97
CA ASN A 17 -8.98 -43.78 9.70
C ASN A 17 -10.51 -43.65 9.82
N LEU A 18 -10.99 -42.46 9.92
CA LEU A 18 -12.39 -42.13 9.63
C LEU A 18 -12.40 -41.52 8.23
N GLY A 19 -12.79 -42.33 7.25
CA GLY A 19 -13.16 -41.87 5.93
C GLY A 19 -14.24 -40.79 6.10
N MET A 20 -13.88 -39.53 5.81
CA MET A 20 -14.89 -38.49 5.67
C MET A 20 -15.67 -38.76 4.40
N LEU A 21 -16.77 -39.48 4.55
CA LEU A 21 -17.91 -39.40 3.63
C LEU A 21 -18.41 -37.95 3.73
N TYR A 22 -18.18 -37.14 2.70
CA TYR A 22 -18.82 -35.86 2.56
C TYR A 22 -20.34 -36.11 2.47
N PRO A 23 -21.17 -35.55 3.35
CA PRO A 23 -22.59 -35.66 3.21
C PRO A 23 -22.97 -35.00 1.89
N CYS A 24 -23.65 -35.73 1.00
CA CYS A 24 -24.44 -35.16 -0.07
C CYS A 24 -25.47 -34.25 0.60
N TRP A 25 -25.30 -32.94 0.46
CA TRP A 25 -26.24 -31.98 0.98
C TRP A 25 -27.47 -31.98 0.07
N ASP A 26 -28.58 -32.44 0.61
CA ASP A 26 -29.88 -32.16 0.04
C ASP A 26 -30.12 -30.65 0.07
N MET A 27 -30.12 -30.06 -1.10
CA MET A 27 -30.63 -28.71 -1.29
C MET A 27 -32.10 -28.72 -0.89
N PRO A 28 -32.65 -27.73 -0.17
CA PRO A 28 -34.07 -27.65 0.04
C PRO A 28 -34.75 -27.67 -1.32
N ASP A 29 -35.75 -28.56 -1.46
CA ASP A 29 -36.51 -28.78 -2.68
C ASP A 29 -36.88 -27.45 -3.35
N THR A 30 -36.22 -27.17 -4.47
CA THR A 30 -36.69 -26.16 -5.40
C THR A 30 -38.01 -26.69 -5.98
N GLN A 31 -39.07 -25.98 -5.72
CA GLN A 31 -40.34 -26.19 -6.42
C GLN A 31 -40.04 -26.37 -7.91
N THR A 32 -40.47 -27.49 -8.44
CA THR A 32 -40.28 -27.93 -9.81
C THR A 32 -40.70 -26.83 -10.79
N ALA A 33 -39.70 -26.21 -11.41
CA ALA A 33 -39.91 -25.51 -12.68
C ALA A 33 -40.34 -26.54 -13.72
N PRO A 34 -41.25 -26.21 -14.65
CA PRO A 34 -41.71 -27.16 -15.68
C PRO A 34 -40.48 -27.66 -16.46
N ALA A 35 -40.43 -28.99 -16.67
CA ALA A 35 -39.37 -29.66 -17.41
C ALA A 35 -39.15 -28.97 -18.77
N PRO A 36 -37.90 -28.66 -19.16
CA PRO A 36 -37.63 -28.18 -20.49
C PRO A 36 -37.99 -29.31 -21.48
N THR A 37 -38.82 -28.99 -22.46
CA THR A 37 -39.11 -29.85 -23.59
C THR A 37 -37.82 -30.36 -24.20
N ALA A 38 -37.74 -31.68 -24.36
CA ALA A 38 -36.61 -32.38 -24.95
C ALA A 38 -36.26 -31.80 -26.33
N ALA A 39 -35.23 -30.94 -26.37
CA ALA A 39 -34.59 -30.52 -27.60
C ALA A 39 -33.37 -31.42 -27.82
N SER A 40 -33.44 -32.19 -28.88
CA SER A 40 -32.51 -33.08 -29.54
C SER A 40 -31.06 -33.14 -29.01
N ALA A 41 -30.70 -34.37 -28.58
CA ALA A 41 -29.32 -34.79 -28.37
C ALA A 41 -28.56 -34.94 -29.71
N ASN A 42 -28.08 -33.82 -30.25
CA ASN A 42 -27.02 -33.74 -31.25
C ASN A 42 -26.36 -32.35 -31.12
N ALA A 43 -25.70 -32.13 -30.00
CA ALA A 43 -24.84 -30.96 -29.89
C ALA A 43 -23.54 -31.28 -30.64
N ALA A 44 -23.29 -30.56 -31.75
CA ALA A 44 -21.97 -30.40 -32.31
C ALA A 44 -21.00 -29.96 -31.20
N PRO A 45 -19.68 -30.29 -31.25
CA PRO A 45 -18.72 -29.78 -30.25
C PRO A 45 -18.87 -28.27 -30.18
N SER A 46 -19.29 -27.78 -29.02
CA SER A 46 -19.58 -26.35 -28.82
C SER A 46 -18.28 -25.58 -28.96
N GLU A 47 -18.27 -24.64 -29.87
CA GLU A 47 -17.21 -23.66 -29.98
C GLU A 47 -17.05 -22.93 -28.64
N THR A 48 -15.79 -22.61 -28.23
CA THR A 48 -15.54 -21.87 -26.98
C THR A 48 -16.23 -20.53 -27.03
N ASP A 49 -17.12 -20.24 -26.09
CA ASP A 49 -17.79 -18.94 -25.95
C ASP A 49 -17.02 -18.08 -24.95
N VAL A 50 -16.64 -16.85 -25.35
CA VAL A 50 -15.93 -15.87 -24.53
C VAL A 50 -16.65 -14.54 -24.59
N TYR A 51 -17.06 -14.01 -23.43
CA TYR A 51 -17.72 -12.72 -23.35
C TYR A 51 -17.39 -11.98 -22.05
N ALA A 52 -17.31 -10.64 -22.13
CA ALA A 52 -17.19 -9.78 -20.97
C ALA A 52 -18.54 -9.57 -20.28
N ILE A 53 -18.52 -9.28 -18.97
CA ILE A 53 -19.70 -9.10 -18.14
C ILE A 53 -19.67 -7.69 -17.54
N GLN A 54 -20.81 -7.00 -17.59
CA GLN A 54 -21.04 -5.73 -16.90
C GLN A 54 -22.48 -5.67 -16.34
N GLY A 55 -22.72 -4.76 -15.39
CA GLY A 55 -24.07 -4.53 -14.85
C GLY A 55 -24.46 -5.51 -13.73
N ALA A 56 -23.54 -6.34 -13.25
CA ALA A 56 -23.76 -7.18 -12.07
C ALA A 56 -23.07 -6.57 -10.84
N ASP A 57 -23.73 -6.67 -9.69
CA ASP A 57 -23.14 -6.22 -8.41
C ASP A 57 -21.92 -7.09 -8.07
N PRO A 58 -20.85 -6.54 -7.45
CA PRO A 58 -19.63 -7.28 -7.20
C PRO A 58 -19.82 -8.59 -6.43
N GLU A 59 -20.64 -8.61 -5.36
CA GLU A 59 -20.91 -9.82 -4.59
C GLU A 59 -21.76 -10.84 -5.37
N VAL A 60 -22.70 -10.36 -6.20
CA VAL A 60 -23.49 -11.22 -7.09
C VAL A 60 -22.62 -11.88 -8.15
N LEU A 61 -21.68 -11.12 -8.73
CA LEU A 61 -20.73 -11.64 -9.71
C LEU A 61 -19.79 -12.66 -9.08
N ALA A 62 -19.26 -12.37 -7.89
CA ALA A 62 -18.40 -13.30 -7.14
C ALA A 62 -19.11 -14.62 -6.85
N TYR A 63 -20.38 -14.56 -6.43
CA TYR A 63 -21.17 -15.77 -6.21
C TYR A 63 -21.42 -16.55 -7.52
N ALA A 64 -21.81 -15.86 -8.60
CA ALA A 64 -22.04 -16.50 -9.89
C ALA A 64 -20.80 -17.24 -10.40
N MET A 65 -19.61 -16.63 -10.30
CA MET A 65 -18.35 -17.26 -10.67
C MET A 65 -17.99 -18.43 -9.76
N ALA A 66 -18.21 -18.31 -8.45
CA ALA A 66 -17.98 -19.40 -7.51
C ALA A 66 -18.88 -20.61 -7.79
N LYS A 67 -20.08 -20.37 -8.34
CA LYS A 67 -21.04 -21.42 -8.72
C LYS A 67 -20.52 -22.38 -9.80
N TYR A 68 -19.58 -21.95 -10.67
CA TYR A 68 -18.96 -22.83 -11.66
C TYR A 68 -18.31 -24.10 -11.07
N SER A 69 -17.83 -24.02 -9.84
CA SER A 69 -17.24 -25.19 -9.17
C SER A 69 -18.26 -26.28 -8.82
N ARG A 70 -19.56 -26.01 -8.92
CA ARG A 70 -20.65 -26.86 -8.42
C ARG A 70 -21.88 -26.94 -9.32
N SER A 71 -21.91 -26.21 -10.42
CA SER A 71 -23.01 -26.13 -11.35
C SER A 71 -22.51 -26.18 -12.79
N SER A 72 -23.23 -26.85 -13.66
CA SER A 72 -22.99 -26.88 -15.10
C SER A 72 -23.64 -25.73 -15.86
N LEU A 73 -24.37 -24.83 -15.17
CA LEU A 73 -24.98 -23.67 -15.77
C LEU A 73 -23.94 -22.69 -16.33
N SER A 74 -24.27 -22.09 -17.47
CA SER A 74 -23.51 -20.96 -18.00
C SER A 74 -23.56 -19.76 -17.05
N MET A 75 -22.65 -18.79 -17.25
CA MET A 75 -22.68 -17.55 -16.47
C MET A 75 -23.98 -16.76 -16.69
N ARG A 76 -24.50 -16.73 -17.92
CA ARG A 76 -25.76 -16.06 -18.24
C ARG A 76 -26.95 -16.65 -17.46
N GLU A 77 -27.04 -17.97 -17.43
CA GLU A 77 -28.08 -18.68 -16.65
C GLU A 77 -27.86 -18.45 -15.14
N SER A 78 -26.66 -18.57 -14.66
CA SER A 78 -26.33 -18.33 -13.24
C SER A 78 -26.67 -16.92 -12.78
N LEU A 79 -26.35 -15.88 -13.55
CA LEU A 79 -26.67 -14.49 -13.21
C LEU A 79 -28.16 -14.19 -13.27
N SER A 80 -28.94 -14.88 -14.16
CA SER A 80 -30.40 -14.70 -14.22
C SER A 80 -31.14 -15.25 -13.00
N GLU A 81 -30.53 -16.24 -12.30
CA GLU A 81 -31.11 -16.89 -11.12
C GLU A 81 -30.74 -16.25 -9.80
N ILE A 82 -29.67 -15.44 -9.76
CA ILE A 82 -29.08 -14.93 -8.52
C ILE A 82 -29.65 -13.55 -8.17
N SER A 83 -30.25 -13.46 -6.99
CA SER A 83 -30.58 -12.18 -6.36
C SER A 83 -29.49 -11.76 -5.35
N SER A 84 -29.41 -10.47 -5.02
CA SER A 84 -28.49 -9.96 -4.00
C SER A 84 -28.67 -10.65 -2.64
N GLN A 85 -29.91 -11.00 -2.26
CA GLN A 85 -30.20 -11.72 -1.01
C GLN A 85 -29.63 -13.15 -1.02
N ARG A 86 -29.70 -13.86 -2.16
CA ARG A 86 -29.10 -15.20 -2.32
C ARG A 86 -27.58 -15.12 -2.29
N ALA A 87 -26.98 -14.08 -2.88
CA ALA A 87 -25.55 -13.85 -2.83
C ALA A 87 -25.08 -13.63 -1.37
N GLU A 88 -25.78 -12.81 -0.60
CA GLU A 88 -25.49 -12.59 0.82
C GLU A 88 -25.52 -13.90 1.64
N GLN A 89 -26.57 -14.70 1.49
CA GLN A 89 -26.72 -15.98 2.19
C GLN A 89 -25.59 -16.95 1.83
N PHE A 90 -25.24 -17.05 0.54
CA PHE A 90 -24.14 -17.90 0.07
C PHE A 90 -22.80 -17.44 0.65
N LEU A 91 -22.48 -16.15 0.61
CA LEU A 91 -21.23 -15.60 1.11
C LEU A 91 -21.12 -15.79 2.63
N ASN A 92 -22.19 -15.59 3.39
CA ASN A 92 -22.19 -15.86 4.83
C ASN A 92 -21.83 -17.32 5.14
N THR A 93 -22.32 -18.27 4.34
CA THR A 93 -22.04 -19.69 4.54
C THR A 93 -20.66 -20.08 4.02
N PHE A 94 -20.37 -19.81 2.75
CA PHE A 94 -19.17 -20.35 2.10
C PHE A 94 -17.92 -19.56 2.40
N TYR A 95 -17.99 -18.25 2.51
CA TYR A 95 -16.83 -17.41 2.85
C TYR A 95 -16.51 -17.48 4.33
N PHE A 96 -17.49 -17.22 5.20
CA PHE A 96 -17.24 -17.14 6.65
C PHE A 96 -17.27 -18.49 7.35
N GLN A 97 -18.24 -19.37 7.10
CA GLN A 97 -18.34 -20.63 7.82
C GLN A 97 -17.38 -21.70 7.29
N TYR A 98 -17.24 -21.82 5.97
CA TYR A 98 -16.34 -22.81 5.35
C TYR A 98 -14.95 -22.30 5.00
N GLY A 99 -14.71 -20.99 5.12
CA GLY A 99 -13.39 -20.38 4.93
C GLY A 99 -12.91 -20.33 3.46
N HIS A 100 -13.81 -20.37 2.48
CA HIS A 100 -13.47 -20.26 1.06
C HIS A 100 -13.14 -18.81 0.67
N ARG A 101 -12.03 -18.29 1.20
CA ARG A 101 -11.61 -16.88 1.03
C ARG A 101 -11.41 -16.44 -0.43
N SER A 102 -11.07 -17.37 -1.33
CA SER A 102 -10.88 -17.08 -2.76
C SER A 102 -12.12 -16.54 -3.48
N ILE A 103 -13.32 -16.72 -2.93
CA ILE A 103 -14.56 -16.16 -3.49
C ILE A 103 -14.52 -14.63 -3.46
N ALA A 104 -13.99 -14.05 -2.41
CA ALA A 104 -13.87 -12.61 -2.26
C ALA A 104 -12.84 -11.97 -3.23
N ASP A 105 -11.93 -12.77 -3.80
CA ASP A 105 -11.02 -12.32 -4.86
C ASP A 105 -11.75 -12.01 -6.18
N LEU A 106 -12.97 -12.50 -6.35
CA LEU A 106 -13.78 -12.34 -7.56
C LEU A 106 -14.63 -11.05 -7.58
N ALA A 107 -14.86 -10.42 -6.42
CA ALA A 107 -15.56 -9.14 -6.29
C ALA A 107 -14.56 -7.97 -6.36
N HIS A 108 -14.54 -7.22 -7.45
CA HIS A 108 -13.67 -6.05 -7.63
C HIS A 108 -14.46 -4.77 -7.43
N ILE A 109 -13.90 -3.85 -6.64
CA ILE A 109 -14.60 -2.64 -6.19
C ILE A 109 -13.72 -1.41 -6.48
N PRO A 110 -14.21 -0.46 -7.29
CA PRO A 110 -13.55 0.83 -7.50
C PRO A 110 -13.91 1.81 -6.38
N PHE A 111 -12.90 2.55 -5.89
CA PHE A 111 -13.05 3.65 -4.93
C PHE A 111 -12.35 4.91 -5.43
N ALA A 112 -12.97 6.06 -5.22
CA ALA A 112 -12.32 7.36 -5.23
C ALA A 112 -12.06 7.78 -3.77
N ILE A 113 -10.83 8.11 -3.46
CA ILE A 113 -10.40 8.55 -2.12
C ILE A 113 -9.75 9.93 -2.26
N GLU A 114 -10.36 10.94 -1.68
CA GLU A 114 -9.99 12.33 -1.88
C GLU A 114 -9.67 13.02 -0.56
N ARG A 115 -8.70 13.94 -0.61
CA ARG A 115 -8.29 14.78 0.53
C ARG A 115 -7.76 13.97 1.71
N LEU A 116 -6.96 12.93 1.44
CA LEU A 116 -6.17 12.24 2.45
C LEU A 116 -4.73 12.77 2.43
N SER A 117 -4.03 12.68 3.54
CA SER A 117 -2.61 13.07 3.60
C SER A 117 -1.73 12.15 2.75
N LEU A 118 -0.53 12.62 2.39
CA LEU A 118 0.49 11.77 1.75
C LEU A 118 0.86 10.57 2.63
N LEU A 119 0.91 10.75 3.96
CA LEU A 119 1.13 9.68 4.92
C LEU A 119 0.03 8.62 4.82
N ALA A 120 -1.23 9.04 4.88
CA ALA A 120 -2.37 8.13 4.77
C ALA A 120 -2.43 7.45 3.39
N ALA A 121 -2.01 8.14 2.31
CA ALA A 121 -1.91 7.55 0.99
C ALA A 121 -0.84 6.44 0.93
N ILE A 122 0.35 6.64 1.53
CA ILE A 122 1.39 5.61 1.65
C ILE A 122 0.82 4.39 2.40
N ALA A 123 0.18 4.62 3.55
CA ALA A 123 -0.43 3.56 4.33
C ALA A 123 -1.54 2.82 3.56
N LEU A 124 -2.36 3.52 2.79
CA LEU A 124 -3.45 2.93 2.02
C LEU A 124 -2.94 1.98 0.93
N VAL A 125 -1.94 2.42 0.17
CA VAL A 125 -1.43 1.67 -1.00
C VAL A 125 -0.49 0.51 -0.62
N ASP A 126 -0.20 0.31 0.64
CA ASP A 126 0.67 -0.76 1.14
C ASP A 126 -0.03 -2.13 1.11
N GLU A 127 -0.47 -2.53 -0.08
CA GLU A 127 -1.10 -3.82 -0.36
C GLU A 127 -0.38 -4.52 -1.52
N THR A 128 -0.20 -5.84 -1.42
CA THR A 128 0.45 -6.63 -2.48
C THR A 128 -0.41 -6.76 -3.74
N ARG A 129 -1.73 -6.69 -3.59
CA ARG A 129 -2.72 -6.77 -4.67
C ARG A 129 -3.54 -5.49 -4.72
N TRP A 130 -2.93 -4.42 -5.17
CA TRP A 130 -3.58 -3.11 -5.27
C TRP A 130 -3.35 -2.53 -6.67
N ASP A 131 -4.42 -2.09 -7.30
CA ASP A 131 -4.40 -1.36 -8.55
C ASP A 131 -4.99 0.02 -8.34
N GLY A 132 -4.27 1.05 -8.78
CA GLY A 132 -4.74 2.41 -8.61
C GLY A 132 -3.78 3.46 -9.12
N GLN A 133 -4.23 4.71 -9.04
CA GLN A 133 -3.47 5.87 -9.48
C GLN A 133 -3.65 7.01 -8.49
N GLU A 134 -2.51 7.59 -8.08
CA GLU A 134 -2.45 8.72 -7.18
C GLU A 134 -2.11 10.02 -7.92
N ARG A 135 -2.61 11.14 -7.41
CA ARG A 135 -2.26 12.48 -7.88
C ARG A 135 -0.74 12.70 -7.79
N SER A 136 -0.14 13.10 -8.90
CA SER A 136 1.31 13.21 -9.02
C SER A 136 1.86 14.51 -8.42
N THR A 137 2.78 14.41 -7.49
CA THR A 137 3.54 15.55 -6.93
C THR A 137 4.58 16.12 -7.91
N ARG A 138 4.79 15.47 -9.04
CA ARG A 138 5.77 15.85 -10.08
C ARG A 138 5.16 16.70 -11.19
N TYR A 139 3.83 16.68 -11.37
CA TYR A 139 3.15 17.33 -12.49
C TYR A 139 2.14 18.38 -12.07
N GLN A 140 1.80 18.45 -10.79
CA GLN A 140 0.78 19.35 -10.28
C GLN A 140 1.32 20.18 -9.12
N ASN A 141 0.81 21.41 -9.02
CA ASN A 141 1.10 22.28 -7.88
C ASN A 141 0.22 21.88 -6.69
N PHE A 142 0.84 21.63 -5.54
CA PHE A 142 0.17 21.22 -4.32
C PHE A 142 -0.16 22.36 -3.35
N ARG A 143 0.22 23.61 -3.66
CA ARG A 143 0.01 24.77 -2.78
C ARG A 143 -1.43 24.93 -2.29
N LYS A 144 -2.41 24.62 -3.14
CA LYS A 144 -3.86 24.75 -2.83
C LYS A 144 -4.50 23.42 -2.36
N SER A 145 -3.73 22.38 -2.12
CA SER A 145 -4.29 21.08 -1.77
C SER A 145 -4.79 21.03 -0.33
N GLY A 146 -4.33 21.93 0.56
CA GLY A 146 -4.55 21.84 1.98
C GLY A 146 -3.71 20.72 2.62
N TRP A 147 -3.94 20.46 3.86
CA TRP A 147 -3.25 19.42 4.64
C TRP A 147 -4.14 18.84 5.72
N TYR A 148 -3.78 17.68 6.19
CA TYR A 148 -4.35 17.07 7.39
C TYR A 148 -3.72 17.68 8.63
N THR A 149 -4.55 17.97 9.64
CA THR A 149 -4.10 18.39 10.97
C THR A 149 -4.58 17.36 11.99
N PRO A 150 -3.67 16.73 12.75
CA PRO A 150 -4.05 15.86 13.86
C PRO A 150 -4.90 16.58 14.90
N ALA A 151 -5.60 15.84 15.75
CA ALA A 151 -6.34 16.39 16.88
C ALA A 151 -5.37 16.86 17.97
N LEU A 152 -4.98 18.14 17.93
CA LEU A 152 -3.99 18.75 18.81
C LEU A 152 -4.61 19.81 19.72
N PRO A 153 -4.06 20.06 20.93
CA PRO A 153 -4.39 21.23 21.72
C PRO A 153 -4.16 22.53 20.94
N PRO A 154 -4.90 23.62 21.21
CA PRO A 154 -4.88 24.84 20.39
C PRO A 154 -3.48 25.43 20.16
N ALA A 155 -2.63 25.49 21.18
CA ALA A 155 -1.26 26.03 21.05
C ALA A 155 -0.38 25.16 20.15
N GLN A 156 -0.51 23.83 20.25
CA GLN A 156 0.23 22.87 19.41
C GLN A 156 -0.30 22.89 17.98
N SER A 157 -1.63 22.99 17.79
CA SER A 157 -2.26 23.13 16.48
C SER A 157 -1.76 24.37 15.74
N ALA A 158 -1.62 25.50 16.44
CA ALA A 158 -1.06 26.73 15.86
C ALA A 158 0.42 26.54 15.44
N SER A 159 1.24 25.93 16.29
CA SER A 159 2.65 25.64 15.96
C SER A 159 2.78 24.64 14.81
N PHE A 160 1.96 23.59 14.79
CA PHE A 160 1.87 22.63 13.69
C PHE A 160 1.53 23.33 12.36
N THR A 161 0.48 24.14 12.37
CA THR A 161 0.03 24.91 11.21
C THR A 161 1.13 25.84 10.70
N ALA A 162 1.80 26.58 11.59
CA ALA A 162 2.89 27.47 11.22
C ALA A 162 4.06 26.72 10.55
N SER A 163 4.41 25.52 11.04
CA SER A 163 5.45 24.68 10.45
C SER A 163 5.07 24.20 9.04
N ILE A 164 3.82 23.77 8.84
CA ILE A 164 3.30 23.37 7.53
C ILE A 164 3.28 24.55 6.55
N GLU A 165 2.81 25.72 6.98
CA GLU A 165 2.78 26.92 6.13
C GLU A 165 4.18 27.38 5.73
N ALA A 166 5.16 27.29 6.62
CA ALA A 166 6.55 27.59 6.31
C ALA A 166 7.12 26.65 5.22
N LEU A 167 6.82 25.35 5.29
CA LEU A 167 7.20 24.37 4.27
C LEU A 167 6.53 24.68 2.92
N PHE A 168 5.24 25.01 2.88
CA PHE A 168 4.57 25.40 1.64
C PHE A 168 5.11 26.72 1.08
N ALA A 169 5.50 27.67 1.92
CA ALA A 169 6.16 28.89 1.46
C ALA A 169 7.54 28.60 0.86
N GLY A 170 8.30 27.66 1.45
CA GLY A 170 9.54 27.14 0.90
C GLY A 170 9.32 26.44 -0.45
N TYR A 171 8.32 25.57 -0.54
CA TYR A 171 7.93 24.87 -1.77
C TYR A 171 7.66 25.84 -2.92
N ASP A 172 6.87 26.91 -2.68
CA ASP A 172 6.58 27.92 -3.69
C ASP A 172 7.85 28.66 -4.15
N LYS A 173 8.68 29.11 -3.20
CA LYS A 173 9.92 29.86 -3.49
C LYS A 173 10.92 29.01 -4.25
N VAL A 174 11.15 27.77 -3.80
CA VAL A 174 12.06 26.83 -4.49
C VAL A 174 11.52 26.49 -5.88
N GLY A 175 10.21 26.24 -6.00
CA GLY A 175 9.59 25.95 -7.29
C GLY A 175 9.72 27.10 -8.30
N ALA A 176 9.49 28.34 -7.86
CA ALA A 176 9.64 29.52 -8.71
C ALA A 176 11.11 29.77 -9.10
N GLY A 177 12.01 29.79 -8.10
CA GLY A 177 13.43 30.06 -8.35
C GLY A 177 14.10 28.99 -9.21
N MET A 178 13.75 27.71 -9.02
CA MET A 178 14.22 26.62 -9.89
C MET A 178 13.68 26.75 -11.33
N LEU A 179 12.43 27.17 -11.50
CA LEU A 179 11.91 27.42 -12.85
C LEU A 179 12.67 28.53 -13.56
N ASP A 180 13.00 29.60 -12.87
CA ASP A 180 13.77 30.72 -13.43
C ASP A 180 15.20 30.30 -13.77
N ALA A 181 15.87 29.56 -12.87
CA ALA A 181 17.20 28.99 -13.13
C ALA A 181 17.20 28.03 -14.34
N LEU A 182 16.19 27.18 -14.46
CA LEU A 182 16.02 26.26 -15.58
C LEU A 182 15.82 27.01 -16.91
N LYS A 183 15.00 28.07 -16.93
CA LYS A 183 14.82 28.92 -18.12
C LYS A 183 16.09 29.62 -18.54
N ALA A 184 16.91 30.05 -17.59
CA ALA A 184 18.21 30.69 -17.87
C ALA A 184 19.23 29.69 -18.42
N ALA A 185 19.21 28.45 -17.92
CA ALA A 185 20.18 27.41 -18.31
C ALA A 185 19.80 26.65 -19.59
N ILE A 186 18.50 26.57 -19.95
CA ILE A 186 18.00 25.75 -21.03
C ILE A 186 17.20 26.61 -22.02
N PRO A 187 17.83 27.09 -23.12
CA PRO A 187 17.11 27.87 -24.10
C PRO A 187 16.02 27.07 -24.78
N GLN A 188 14.92 27.76 -25.12
CA GLN A 188 13.81 27.13 -25.83
C GLN A 188 14.21 26.80 -27.29
N PRO A 189 14.06 25.54 -27.75
CA PRO A 189 14.23 25.17 -29.14
C PRO A 189 13.19 25.87 -30.02
N ALA A 190 13.61 26.31 -31.23
CA ALA A 190 12.76 27.05 -32.15
C ALA A 190 11.49 26.29 -32.58
N GLU A 191 11.57 24.96 -32.63
CA GLU A 191 10.47 24.06 -32.98
C GLU A 191 9.52 23.76 -31.83
N MET A 192 9.88 24.10 -30.56
CA MET A 192 9.10 23.81 -29.39
C MET A 192 8.15 24.94 -29.03
N LYS A 193 6.85 24.64 -28.91
CA LYS A 193 5.83 25.63 -28.48
C LYS A 193 6.07 26.08 -27.04
N ASP A 194 5.81 27.38 -26.77
CA ASP A 194 5.99 28.02 -25.46
C ASP A 194 5.34 27.24 -24.33
N ASP A 195 4.07 26.83 -24.50
CA ASP A 195 3.34 26.07 -23.46
C ASP A 195 3.98 24.73 -23.16
N ALA A 196 4.51 24.04 -24.17
CA ALA A 196 5.18 22.75 -23.98
C ALA A 196 6.50 22.94 -23.25
N TYR A 197 7.30 23.94 -23.66
CA TYR A 197 8.55 24.30 -23.02
C TYR A 197 8.35 24.64 -21.53
N VAL A 198 7.45 25.61 -21.23
CA VAL A 198 7.18 26.05 -19.87
C VAL A 198 6.62 24.89 -19.02
N ARG A 199 5.72 24.06 -19.56
CA ARG A 199 5.17 22.91 -18.85
C ARG A 199 6.26 21.89 -18.48
N THR A 200 7.19 21.62 -19.41
CA THR A 200 8.30 20.69 -19.18
C THR A 200 9.23 21.19 -18.09
N LEU A 201 9.64 22.47 -18.13
CA LEU A 201 10.51 23.06 -17.12
C LEU A 201 9.82 23.17 -15.75
N LYS A 202 8.51 23.50 -15.71
CA LYS A 202 7.73 23.47 -14.46
C LYS A 202 7.74 22.09 -13.80
N ALA A 203 7.61 21.03 -14.58
CA ALA A 203 7.65 19.68 -14.03
C ALA A 203 9.03 19.34 -13.44
N ARG A 204 10.12 19.83 -14.06
CA ARG A 204 11.48 19.70 -13.50
C ARG A 204 11.64 20.50 -12.20
N ALA A 205 11.12 21.73 -12.17
CA ALA A 205 11.12 22.54 -10.94
C ALA A 205 10.32 21.87 -9.81
N PHE A 206 9.18 21.22 -10.13
CA PHE A 206 8.42 20.45 -9.14
C PHE A 206 9.16 19.21 -8.64
N ASP A 207 10.01 18.57 -9.44
CA ASP A 207 10.83 17.44 -8.99
C ASP A 207 11.76 17.84 -7.83
N VAL A 208 12.25 19.09 -7.83
CA VAL A 208 13.06 19.66 -6.73
C VAL A 208 12.17 20.15 -5.59
N ALA A 209 11.20 21.02 -5.90
CA ALA A 209 10.37 21.67 -4.88
C ALA A 209 9.56 20.67 -4.03
N ARG A 210 9.12 19.54 -4.59
CA ARG A 210 8.32 18.52 -3.87
C ARG A 210 9.01 17.99 -2.62
N TYR A 211 10.33 18.12 -2.51
CA TYR A 211 11.06 17.72 -1.31
C TYR A 211 10.62 18.47 -0.07
N LEU A 212 10.06 19.67 -0.23
CA LEU A 212 9.52 20.48 0.87
C LEU A 212 8.03 20.21 1.16
N LEU A 213 7.34 19.32 0.41
CA LEU A 213 5.96 18.94 0.74
C LEU A 213 5.93 18.05 1.99
N PRO A 214 5.27 18.49 3.09
CA PRO A 214 5.15 17.68 4.29
C PRO A 214 4.23 16.46 4.07
N LEU A 215 4.42 15.40 4.82
CA LEU A 215 3.57 14.21 4.79
C LEU A 215 2.10 14.51 5.12
N ALA A 216 1.81 15.62 5.79
CA ALA A 216 0.45 16.13 6.01
C ALA A 216 -0.26 16.59 4.73
N THR A 217 0.45 16.87 3.64
CA THR A 217 -0.12 17.42 2.39
C THR A 217 -1.24 16.54 1.85
N ASN A 218 -2.40 17.15 1.55
CA ASN A 218 -3.52 16.42 0.97
C ASN A 218 -3.27 15.99 -0.48
N THR A 219 -3.58 14.74 -0.76
CA THR A 219 -3.60 14.13 -2.09
C THR A 219 -4.95 13.48 -2.37
N SER A 220 -5.09 12.84 -3.51
CA SER A 220 -6.26 12.04 -3.90
C SER A 220 -5.79 10.88 -4.76
N LEU A 221 -6.51 9.77 -4.69
CA LEU A 221 -6.24 8.58 -5.49
C LEU A 221 -7.52 7.82 -5.83
N GLY A 222 -7.46 7.03 -6.89
CA GLY A 222 -8.44 6.01 -7.21
C GLY A 222 -7.81 4.63 -7.04
N GLN A 223 -8.59 3.68 -6.53
CA GLN A 223 -8.17 2.28 -6.46
C GLN A 223 -9.25 1.34 -6.98
N ILE A 224 -8.82 0.19 -7.49
CA ILE A 224 -9.66 -0.97 -7.75
C ILE A 224 -9.04 -2.15 -7.02
N VAL A 225 -9.77 -2.75 -6.08
CA VAL A 225 -9.28 -3.88 -5.27
C VAL A 225 -10.33 -4.97 -5.17
N SER A 226 -9.90 -6.21 -4.98
CA SER A 226 -10.84 -7.28 -4.63
C SER A 226 -11.38 -7.08 -3.20
N ALA A 227 -12.56 -7.62 -2.92
CA ALA A 227 -13.14 -7.54 -1.58
C ALA A 227 -12.26 -8.20 -0.52
N ARG A 228 -11.49 -9.24 -0.86
CA ARG A 228 -10.52 -9.85 0.04
C ARG A 228 -9.36 -8.89 0.36
N THR A 229 -8.80 -8.24 -0.65
CA THR A 229 -7.78 -7.20 -0.44
C THR A 229 -8.34 -6.05 0.40
N LEU A 230 -9.58 -5.63 0.12
CA LEU A 230 -10.26 -4.58 0.87
C LEU A 230 -10.47 -4.95 2.35
N GLU A 231 -10.90 -6.19 2.65
CA GLU A 231 -11.06 -6.68 4.02
C GLU A 231 -9.73 -6.59 4.79
N ASN A 232 -8.65 -7.08 4.20
CA ASN A 232 -7.31 -7.03 4.80
C ASN A 232 -6.82 -5.56 4.93
N GLN A 233 -7.02 -4.73 3.90
CA GLN A 233 -6.67 -3.31 3.91
C GLN A 233 -7.40 -2.57 5.03
N ILE A 234 -8.71 -2.76 5.18
CA ILE A 234 -9.50 -2.15 6.27
C ILE A 234 -8.96 -2.59 7.63
N SER A 235 -8.75 -3.89 7.85
CA SER A 235 -8.24 -4.41 9.11
C SER A 235 -6.87 -3.82 9.47
N ARG A 236 -5.97 -3.72 8.49
CA ARG A 236 -4.63 -3.14 8.66
C ARG A 236 -4.70 -1.63 8.96
N LEU A 237 -5.53 -0.89 8.22
CA LEU A 237 -5.71 0.55 8.44
C LEU A 237 -6.31 0.84 9.82
N LEU A 238 -7.28 0.04 10.27
CA LEU A 238 -7.88 0.15 11.60
C LEU A 238 -6.88 -0.18 12.73
N SER A 239 -5.84 -0.95 12.43
CA SER A 239 -4.78 -1.31 13.37
C SER A 239 -3.64 -0.29 13.44
N SER A 240 -3.71 0.80 12.67
CA SER A 240 -2.68 1.84 12.60
C SER A 240 -2.62 2.68 13.86
N GLU A 241 -1.44 3.16 14.20
CA GLU A 241 -1.24 4.16 15.26
C GLU A 241 -1.74 5.56 14.89
N PHE A 242 -1.86 5.86 13.58
CA PHE A 242 -2.33 7.15 13.08
C PHE A 242 -3.86 7.23 13.08
N ALA A 243 -4.42 8.27 13.73
CA ALA A 243 -5.86 8.47 13.82
C ALA A 243 -6.52 8.68 12.43
N GLU A 244 -5.87 9.42 11.53
CA GLU A 244 -6.34 9.60 10.15
C GLU A 244 -6.46 8.27 9.40
N VAL A 245 -5.44 7.42 9.55
CA VAL A 245 -5.39 6.12 8.87
C VAL A 245 -6.47 5.19 9.38
N ARG A 246 -6.72 5.17 10.71
CA ARG A 246 -7.86 4.43 11.28
C ARG A 246 -9.21 4.95 10.76
N ALA A 247 -9.39 6.28 10.74
CA ALA A 247 -10.61 6.90 10.20
C ALA A 247 -10.81 6.58 8.70
N LEU A 248 -9.73 6.48 7.94
CA LEU A 248 -9.77 6.05 6.53
C LEU A 248 -10.26 4.60 6.40
N GLY A 249 -9.78 3.68 7.26
CA GLY A 249 -10.26 2.30 7.34
C GLY A 249 -11.76 2.22 7.58
N GLU A 250 -12.29 2.99 8.54
CA GLU A 250 -13.74 3.07 8.80
C GLU A 250 -14.51 3.62 7.59
N LYS A 251 -14.01 4.69 6.94
CA LYS A 251 -14.65 5.26 5.74
C LYS A 251 -14.71 4.27 4.58
N LEU A 252 -13.67 3.48 4.35
CA LEU A 252 -13.66 2.42 3.33
C LEU A 252 -14.70 1.34 3.64
N LYS A 253 -14.77 0.90 4.90
CA LYS A 253 -15.75 -0.08 5.36
C LYS A 253 -17.19 0.42 5.15
N VAL A 254 -17.47 1.66 5.53
CA VAL A 254 -18.77 2.31 5.32
C VAL A 254 -19.09 2.43 3.83
N ALA A 255 -18.13 2.91 3.02
CA ALA A 255 -18.33 3.08 1.57
C ALA A 255 -18.63 1.75 0.85
N ALA A 256 -18.03 0.63 1.30
CA ALA A 256 -18.33 -0.69 0.75
C ALA A 256 -19.71 -1.23 1.16
N ALA A 257 -20.22 -0.80 2.31
CA ALA A 257 -21.50 -1.27 2.89
C ALA A 257 -22.69 -0.35 2.62
N THR A 258 -22.47 0.85 2.11
CA THR A 258 -23.51 1.83 1.74
C THR A 258 -23.70 1.92 0.23
N PRO A 259 -24.79 2.53 -0.25
CA PRO A 259 -25.02 2.71 -1.68
C PRO A 259 -23.85 3.42 -2.37
N ALA A 260 -23.34 2.79 -3.44
CA ALA A 260 -22.27 3.37 -4.26
C ALA A 260 -22.79 4.56 -5.07
N TRP A 261 -21.92 5.53 -5.34
CA TRP A 261 -22.25 6.64 -6.23
C TRP A 261 -22.47 6.15 -7.66
N ASN A 262 -23.66 6.40 -8.17
CA ASN A 262 -24.05 6.00 -9.52
C ASN A 262 -23.76 7.15 -10.50
N VAL A 263 -22.77 6.96 -11.39
CA VAL A 263 -22.38 7.93 -12.42
C VAL A 263 -23.55 8.34 -13.33
N GLN A 264 -24.49 7.41 -13.55
CA GLN A 264 -25.65 7.62 -14.43
C GLN A 264 -26.87 8.23 -13.70
N HIS A 265 -26.76 8.48 -12.38
CA HIS A 265 -27.91 8.84 -11.55
C HIS A 265 -28.69 10.04 -12.11
N ASP A 266 -28.02 11.14 -12.44
CA ASP A 266 -28.71 12.35 -12.89
C ASP A 266 -29.34 12.18 -14.28
N ALA A 267 -28.64 11.52 -15.21
CA ALA A 267 -29.18 11.20 -16.53
C ALA A 267 -30.36 10.25 -16.45
N ALA A 268 -30.25 9.21 -15.61
CA ALA A 268 -31.34 8.26 -15.38
C ALA A 268 -32.56 8.95 -14.74
N ARG A 269 -32.36 9.85 -13.79
CA ARG A 269 -33.42 10.62 -13.15
C ARG A 269 -34.18 11.51 -14.14
N VAL A 270 -33.48 12.18 -15.05
CA VAL A 270 -34.10 12.99 -16.12
C VAL A 270 -34.92 12.10 -17.04
N LEU A 271 -34.34 10.99 -17.51
CA LEU A 271 -35.02 10.03 -18.38
C LEU A 271 -36.27 9.45 -17.69
N CYS A 272 -36.21 9.07 -16.42
CA CYS A 272 -37.33 8.57 -15.66
C CYS A 272 -38.47 9.61 -15.59
N ALA A 273 -38.13 10.88 -15.34
CA ALA A 273 -39.12 11.96 -15.27
C ALA A 273 -39.79 12.21 -16.62
N GLU A 274 -39.02 12.20 -17.72
CA GLU A 274 -39.56 12.31 -19.08
C GLU A 274 -40.54 11.18 -19.44
N VAL A 275 -40.14 9.93 -19.15
CA VAL A 275 -41.00 8.76 -19.41
C VAL A 275 -42.22 8.77 -18.52
N SER A 276 -42.09 9.11 -17.22
CA SER A 276 -43.23 9.21 -16.30
C SER A 276 -44.24 10.27 -16.73
N SER A 277 -43.83 11.30 -17.45
CA SER A 277 -44.76 12.30 -17.99
C SER A 277 -45.70 11.74 -19.08
N VAL A 278 -45.32 10.62 -19.69
CA VAL A 278 -46.10 9.95 -20.77
C VAL A 278 -46.73 8.66 -20.25
N ASP A 279 -45.99 7.86 -19.51
CA ASP A 279 -46.42 6.59 -18.89
C ASP A 279 -45.75 6.45 -17.51
N ASP A 280 -46.49 6.78 -16.45
CA ASP A 280 -46.02 6.75 -15.08
C ASP A 280 -45.59 5.34 -14.65
N GLN A 281 -46.31 4.29 -15.05
CA GLN A 281 -45.92 2.92 -14.71
C GLN A 281 -44.64 2.48 -15.41
N CYS A 282 -44.41 2.89 -16.64
CA CYS A 282 -43.15 2.66 -17.35
C CYS A 282 -42.01 3.43 -16.72
N GLY A 283 -42.21 4.70 -16.37
CA GLY A 283 -41.26 5.54 -15.68
C GLY A 283 -40.80 4.96 -14.34
N CYS A 284 -41.76 4.46 -13.53
CA CYS A 284 -41.47 3.77 -12.26
C CYS A 284 -40.57 2.54 -12.45
N ARG A 285 -40.89 1.66 -13.42
CA ARG A 285 -40.06 0.46 -13.70
C ARG A 285 -38.66 0.78 -14.17
N ILE A 286 -38.49 1.84 -14.97
CA ILE A 286 -37.18 2.33 -15.39
C ILE A 286 -36.42 2.85 -14.18
N ALA A 287 -37.08 3.64 -13.32
CA ALA A 287 -36.45 4.16 -12.10
C ALA A 287 -36.00 3.03 -11.16
N GLU A 288 -36.85 2.04 -10.92
CA GLU A 288 -36.48 0.86 -10.11
C GLU A 288 -35.24 0.13 -10.67
N SER A 289 -35.08 0.07 -11.98
CA SER A 289 -33.95 -0.59 -12.62
C SER A 289 -32.68 0.26 -12.63
N LEU A 290 -32.76 1.52 -13.06
CA LEU A 290 -31.59 2.37 -13.29
C LEU A 290 -31.12 3.13 -12.05
N LEU A 291 -32.04 3.44 -11.12
CA LEU A 291 -31.77 4.19 -9.89
C LEU A 291 -31.67 3.28 -8.65
N ARG A 292 -31.71 1.95 -8.83
CA ARG A 292 -31.57 1.04 -7.70
C ARG A 292 -30.22 1.26 -7.00
N GLU A 293 -30.26 1.21 -5.68
CA GLU A 293 -29.07 1.29 -4.86
C GLU A 293 -28.23 0.01 -4.95
N VAL A 294 -26.94 0.16 -5.20
CA VAL A 294 -25.97 -0.93 -5.25
C VAL A 294 -24.95 -0.76 -4.13
N LYS A 295 -24.89 -1.74 -3.24
CA LYS A 295 -23.84 -1.85 -2.22
C LYS A 295 -22.77 -2.80 -2.74
N THR A 296 -21.49 -2.38 -2.65
CA THR A 296 -20.42 -3.08 -3.38
C THR A 296 -19.92 -4.34 -2.69
N ALA A 297 -19.75 -4.32 -1.36
CA ALA A 297 -19.28 -5.49 -0.59
C ALA A 297 -19.80 -5.49 0.86
N PRO A 298 -21.12 -5.32 1.12
CA PRO A 298 -21.63 -5.19 2.48
C PRO A 298 -21.41 -6.45 3.32
N THR A 299 -21.39 -7.62 2.70
CA THR A 299 -21.19 -8.92 3.37
C THR A 299 -19.71 -9.20 3.59
N LEU A 300 -18.89 -9.01 2.56
CA LEU A 300 -17.47 -9.42 2.57
C LEU A 300 -16.59 -8.58 3.49
N VAL A 301 -16.90 -7.29 3.73
CA VAL A 301 -16.15 -6.44 4.67
C VAL A 301 -16.77 -6.36 6.07
N LYS A 302 -17.89 -7.05 6.31
CA LYS A 302 -18.69 -6.94 7.54
C LYS A 302 -17.88 -7.12 8.81
N TYR A 303 -16.96 -8.08 8.82
CA TYR A 303 -16.18 -8.46 10.00
C TYR A 303 -14.78 -7.86 10.01
N ALA A 304 -14.42 -7.01 9.03
CA ALA A 304 -13.15 -6.29 9.09
C ALA A 304 -13.09 -5.43 10.36
N SER A 305 -12.06 -5.64 11.17
CA SER A 305 -11.84 -5.03 12.49
C SER A 305 -10.35 -4.85 12.73
N PRO A 306 -9.95 -4.03 13.70
CA PRO A 306 -8.54 -3.96 14.12
C PRO A 306 -8.00 -5.36 14.43
N SER A 307 -6.79 -5.66 13.99
CA SER A 307 -6.09 -6.91 14.30
C SER A 307 -5.35 -6.77 15.62
N GLU A 308 -5.91 -7.28 16.71
CA GLU A 308 -5.24 -7.33 18.02
C GLU A 308 -3.90 -8.07 17.93
N PHE A 309 -3.85 -9.13 17.13
CA PHE A 309 -2.63 -9.86 16.82
C PHE A 309 -1.54 -8.94 16.24
N SER A 310 -1.85 -8.15 15.20
CA SER A 310 -0.87 -7.26 14.57
C SER A 310 -0.41 -6.16 15.52
N ILE A 311 -1.33 -5.56 16.28
CA ILE A 311 -1.03 -4.50 17.25
C ILE A 311 -0.11 -5.01 18.36
N ALA A 312 -0.47 -6.14 18.99
CA ALA A 312 0.30 -6.71 20.08
C ALA A 312 1.68 -7.21 19.62
N SER A 313 1.74 -7.90 18.46
CA SER A 313 3.01 -8.39 17.90
C SER A 313 3.97 -7.25 17.57
N ARG A 314 3.48 -6.16 16.96
CA ARG A 314 4.31 -4.97 16.69
C ARG A 314 4.88 -4.37 17.97
N ALA A 315 4.08 -4.20 18.99
CA ALA A 315 4.53 -3.64 20.27
C ALA A 315 5.63 -4.49 20.91
N GLU A 316 5.49 -5.81 20.93
CA GLU A 316 6.49 -6.73 21.51
C GLU A 316 7.76 -6.79 20.65
N LEU A 317 7.65 -6.78 19.30
CA LEU A 317 8.80 -6.74 18.40
C LEU A 317 9.57 -5.43 18.53
N ALA A 318 8.88 -4.28 18.64
CA ALA A 318 9.52 -2.98 18.87
C ALA A 318 10.28 -2.96 20.20
N ALA A 319 9.71 -3.50 21.28
CA ALA A 319 10.40 -3.62 22.56
C ALA A 319 11.65 -4.54 22.46
N ALA A 320 11.53 -5.67 21.77
CA ALA A 320 12.64 -6.59 21.55
C ALA A 320 13.76 -5.96 20.69
N ALA A 321 13.40 -5.21 19.64
CA ALA A 321 14.35 -4.48 18.82
C ALA A 321 15.10 -3.40 19.63
N ALA A 322 14.37 -2.64 20.45
CA ALA A 322 14.95 -1.63 21.32
C ALA A 322 15.93 -2.22 22.36
N GLU A 323 15.56 -3.36 22.98
CA GLU A 323 16.42 -4.09 23.89
C GLU A 323 17.70 -4.60 23.19
N LEU A 324 17.54 -5.25 22.03
CA LEU A 324 18.65 -5.87 21.30
C LEU A 324 19.66 -4.84 20.80
N MET A 325 19.18 -3.67 20.35
CA MET A 325 20.01 -2.62 19.78
C MET A 325 20.38 -1.51 20.78
N ALA A 326 20.09 -1.71 22.07
CA ALA A 326 20.37 -0.73 23.11
C ALA A 326 21.84 -0.31 23.13
N GLY A 327 22.09 1.00 23.11
CA GLY A 327 23.43 1.58 23.16
C GLY A 327 24.27 1.43 21.88
N GLN A 328 23.76 0.82 20.82
CA GLN A 328 24.46 0.75 19.55
C GLN A 328 24.22 2.03 18.74
N PRO A 329 25.28 2.67 18.21
CA PRO A 329 25.10 3.77 17.27
C PRO A 329 24.56 3.26 15.93
N ILE A 330 23.85 4.11 15.22
CA ILE A 330 23.48 3.83 13.83
C ILE A 330 24.73 3.95 12.96
N GLU A 331 25.15 2.86 12.37
CA GLU A 331 26.32 2.84 11.49
C GLU A 331 25.99 3.45 10.12
N PRO A 332 26.93 4.21 9.51
CA PRO A 332 26.79 4.64 8.12
C PRO A 332 26.59 3.44 7.20
N ALA A 333 25.66 3.57 6.27
CA ALA A 333 25.36 2.54 5.28
C ALA A 333 25.28 3.15 3.87
N ALA A 334 25.48 2.32 2.85
CA ALA A 334 25.30 2.72 1.46
C ALA A 334 23.83 3.09 1.19
N VAL A 335 23.57 3.86 0.13
CA VAL A 335 22.21 4.17 -0.34
C VAL A 335 21.48 2.88 -0.71
N VAL A 336 22.16 1.97 -1.38
CA VAL A 336 21.66 0.62 -1.67
C VAL A 336 22.71 -0.39 -1.22
N ASP A 337 22.33 -1.30 -0.35
CA ASP A 337 23.16 -2.42 0.08
C ASP A 337 22.50 -3.74 -0.33
N LEU A 338 23.11 -4.45 -1.26
CA LEU A 338 22.71 -5.82 -1.61
C LEU A 338 23.23 -6.77 -0.54
N VAL A 339 22.39 -7.13 0.40
CA VAL A 339 22.74 -8.02 1.50
C VAL A 339 22.67 -9.49 1.11
N GLU A 340 23.49 -10.32 1.75
CA GLU A 340 23.40 -11.76 1.58
C GLU A 340 22.28 -12.32 2.44
N PRO A 341 21.57 -13.36 1.93
CA PRO A 341 20.67 -14.14 2.76
C PRO A 341 21.40 -14.65 4.01
N ALA A 342 20.70 -14.66 5.13
CA ALA A 342 21.23 -15.22 6.36
C ALA A 342 21.59 -16.70 6.19
N GLY A 343 22.63 -17.15 6.91
CA GLY A 343 23.05 -18.55 6.86
C GLY A 343 22.02 -19.55 7.41
N SER A 344 20.99 -19.06 8.17
CA SER A 344 19.84 -19.84 8.59
C SER A 344 18.54 -19.04 8.39
N LEU A 345 17.44 -19.78 8.17
CA LEU A 345 16.11 -19.20 8.01
C LEU A 345 15.66 -18.51 9.31
N GLU A 346 16.01 -19.04 10.46
CA GLU A 346 15.65 -18.48 11.76
C GLU A 346 16.29 -17.08 11.97
N ILE A 347 17.54 -16.92 11.57
CA ILE A 347 18.24 -15.62 11.62
C ILE A 347 17.56 -14.64 10.66
N GLU A 348 17.22 -15.07 9.46
CA GLU A 348 16.54 -14.22 8.50
C GLU A 348 15.16 -13.79 9.00
N LEU A 349 14.37 -14.71 9.55
CA LEU A 349 13.05 -14.41 10.09
C LEU A 349 13.12 -13.46 11.29
N ALA A 350 14.02 -13.71 12.24
CA ALA A 350 14.21 -12.83 13.38
C ALA A 350 14.64 -11.43 12.95
N THR A 351 15.60 -11.34 12.01
CA THR A 351 16.04 -10.05 11.47
C THR A 351 14.90 -9.33 10.74
N SER A 352 14.13 -10.06 9.91
CA SER A 352 12.99 -9.51 9.16
C SER A 352 11.90 -8.96 10.09
N LEU A 353 11.63 -9.66 11.19
CA LEU A 353 10.61 -9.26 12.16
C LEU A 353 11.01 -8.00 12.96
N LEU A 354 12.30 -7.87 13.27
CA LEU A 354 12.82 -6.73 14.04
C LEU A 354 13.11 -5.50 13.18
N TYR A 355 13.35 -5.68 11.87
CA TYR A 355 13.79 -4.61 10.98
C TYR A 355 12.82 -3.42 10.87
N PRO A 356 11.49 -3.61 10.74
CA PRO A 356 10.54 -2.51 10.72
C PRO A 356 10.45 -1.73 12.04
N GLU A 357 10.84 -2.37 13.14
CA GLU A 357 10.67 -1.87 14.51
C GLU A 357 11.93 -1.16 15.04
N CYS A 358 12.88 -0.84 14.15
CA CYS A 358 14.13 -0.16 14.51
C CYS A 358 14.63 0.71 13.35
N HIS A 359 15.80 1.41 13.54
CA HIS A 359 16.38 2.31 12.55
C HIS A 359 17.81 1.91 12.13
N TYR A 360 18.13 0.63 12.34
CA TYR A 360 19.46 0.09 12.00
C TYR A 360 19.46 -0.47 10.57
N SER A 361 20.66 -0.48 9.94
CA SER A 361 20.80 -1.17 8.66
C SER A 361 20.57 -2.68 8.82
N TRP A 362 20.14 -3.34 7.74
CA TRP A 362 19.95 -4.79 7.74
C TRP A 362 21.22 -5.52 8.19
N ARG A 363 22.41 -5.15 7.64
CA ARG A 363 23.68 -5.77 8.01
C ARG A 363 23.99 -5.64 9.49
N GLN A 364 23.76 -4.48 10.07
CA GLN A 364 24.01 -4.24 11.47
C GLN A 364 23.09 -5.09 12.34
N LEU A 365 21.80 -5.10 12.05
CA LEU A 365 20.81 -5.89 12.78
C LEU A 365 21.05 -7.39 12.61
N GLN A 366 21.28 -7.88 11.38
CA GLN A 366 21.57 -9.29 11.09
C GLN A 366 22.82 -9.79 11.84
N ARG A 367 23.89 -8.97 11.87
CA ARG A 367 25.11 -9.29 12.62
C ARG A 367 24.81 -9.45 14.11
N THR A 368 24.02 -8.57 14.68
CA THR A 368 23.62 -8.64 16.08
C THR A 368 22.76 -9.87 16.37
N VAL A 369 21.76 -10.14 15.52
CA VAL A 369 20.91 -11.34 15.64
C VAL A 369 21.73 -12.62 15.48
N SER A 370 22.66 -12.67 14.53
CA SER A 370 23.52 -13.86 14.29
C SER A 370 24.44 -14.19 15.44
N ALA A 371 24.75 -13.22 16.31
CA ALA A 371 25.55 -13.43 17.51
C ALA A 371 24.77 -13.98 18.70
N LEU A 372 23.44 -14.07 18.61
CA LEU A 372 22.58 -14.60 19.67
C LEU A 372 22.61 -16.13 19.71
N PRO A 373 22.41 -16.73 20.91
CA PRO A 373 22.22 -18.17 21.02
C PRO A 373 20.89 -18.58 20.34
N ALA A 374 20.86 -19.78 19.75
CA ALA A 374 19.68 -20.29 19.02
C ALA A 374 18.36 -20.21 19.80
N PRO A 375 18.27 -20.47 21.13
CA PRO A 375 17.04 -20.28 21.87
C PRO A 375 16.52 -18.83 21.84
N ARG A 376 17.41 -17.83 21.91
CA ARG A 376 17.01 -16.41 21.85
C ARG A 376 16.51 -16.03 20.47
N ILE A 377 17.11 -16.55 19.40
CA ILE A 377 16.62 -16.37 18.02
C ILE A 377 15.22 -16.96 17.89
N ALA A 378 14.99 -18.17 18.41
CA ALA A 378 13.68 -18.82 18.37
C ALA A 378 12.61 -18.01 19.15
N GLU A 379 12.96 -17.43 20.29
CA GLU A 379 12.08 -16.54 21.05
C GLU A 379 11.67 -15.31 20.22
N LEU A 380 12.62 -14.67 19.54
CA LEU A 380 12.34 -13.51 18.69
C LEU A 380 11.40 -13.88 17.52
N VAL A 381 11.61 -15.02 16.88
CA VAL A 381 10.69 -15.52 15.83
C VAL A 381 9.30 -15.81 16.40
N ALA A 382 9.24 -16.39 17.62
CA ALA A 382 7.96 -16.69 18.27
C ALA A 382 7.13 -15.42 18.58
N LEU A 383 7.75 -14.27 18.86
CA LEU A 383 7.04 -13.01 19.06
C LEU A 383 6.16 -12.65 17.86
N GLY A 384 6.66 -12.89 16.63
CA GLY A 384 5.92 -12.62 15.42
C GLY A 384 4.63 -13.43 15.23
N THR A 385 4.43 -14.49 16.02
CA THR A 385 3.23 -15.35 15.96
C THR A 385 2.55 -15.55 17.30
N LYS A 386 3.09 -14.99 18.37
CA LYS A 386 2.62 -15.19 19.76
C LYS A 386 1.12 -14.92 19.93
N HIS A 387 0.62 -13.88 19.31
CA HIS A 387 -0.78 -13.45 19.41
C HIS A 387 -1.65 -13.94 18.25
N ARG A 388 -1.10 -14.79 17.35
CA ARG A 388 -1.76 -15.23 16.13
C ARG A 388 -2.92 -16.17 16.43
N GLY A 389 -4.15 -15.79 16.06
CA GLY A 389 -5.34 -16.60 16.09
C GLY A 389 -5.49 -17.47 14.83
N ARG A 390 -6.56 -18.28 14.81
CA ARG A 390 -6.83 -19.26 13.74
C ARG A 390 -6.95 -18.64 12.34
N HIS A 391 -7.50 -17.43 12.26
CA HIS A 391 -7.84 -16.76 11.00
C HIS A 391 -6.84 -15.68 10.57
N ASP A 392 -5.84 -15.40 11.42
CA ASP A 392 -4.82 -14.40 11.11
C ASP A 392 -3.81 -14.93 10.09
N GLU A 393 -3.53 -14.14 9.06
CA GLU A 393 -2.46 -14.43 8.11
C GLU A 393 -1.10 -14.16 8.77
N LEU A 394 -0.05 -14.84 8.29
CA LEU A 394 1.30 -14.54 8.76
C LEU A 394 1.70 -13.11 8.35
N PRO A 395 2.38 -12.36 9.24
CA PRO A 395 2.92 -11.05 8.90
C PRO A 395 3.91 -11.12 7.72
N ARG A 396 3.97 -10.04 6.95
CA ARG A 396 4.84 -9.90 5.78
C ARG A 396 6.31 -10.26 6.04
N PRO A 397 6.92 -9.97 7.22
CA PRO A 397 8.29 -10.37 7.53
C PRO A 397 8.56 -11.88 7.48
N PHE A 398 7.53 -12.74 7.60
CA PHE A 398 7.68 -14.19 7.42
C PHE A 398 7.87 -14.62 5.96
N SER A 399 7.70 -13.71 5.00
CA SER A 399 8.04 -13.97 3.61
C SER A 399 9.56 -13.97 3.46
N ALA A 400 10.16 -15.14 3.24
CA ALA A 400 11.59 -15.36 3.16
C ALA A 400 11.95 -16.18 1.91
N GLY A 401 13.24 -16.33 1.63
CA GLY A 401 13.74 -17.14 0.52
C GLY A 401 13.95 -16.40 -0.80
N GLN A 402 13.85 -15.06 -0.82
CA GLN A 402 14.20 -14.25 -1.97
C GLN A 402 15.72 -14.15 -2.14
N SER A 403 16.21 -14.28 -3.39
CA SER A 403 17.65 -14.30 -3.70
C SER A 403 18.28 -12.90 -3.62
N PHE A 404 17.52 -11.85 -3.88
CA PHE A 404 17.99 -10.46 -3.85
C PHE A 404 17.31 -9.70 -2.72
N GLN A 405 18.13 -9.15 -1.85
CA GLN A 405 17.69 -8.38 -0.68
C GLN A 405 18.44 -7.05 -0.70
N PHE A 406 17.71 -5.96 -0.97
CA PHE A 406 18.26 -4.61 -1.05
C PHE A 406 17.82 -3.81 0.18
N ASP A 407 18.78 -3.46 1.04
CA ASP A 407 18.58 -2.45 2.09
C ASP A 407 18.79 -1.08 1.49
N ILE A 408 17.75 -0.27 1.39
CA ILE A 408 17.71 0.98 0.65
C ILE A 408 17.45 2.14 1.61
N LEU A 409 18.32 3.16 1.55
CA LEU A 409 18.16 4.44 2.23
C LEU A 409 17.90 5.52 1.17
N MET A 410 16.68 6.08 1.14
CA MET A 410 16.29 7.06 0.14
C MET A 410 15.29 8.07 0.68
N ASP A 411 15.04 9.16 -0.05
CA ASP A 411 14.01 10.13 0.30
C ASP A 411 12.58 9.53 0.21
N ILE A 412 11.66 10.01 1.07
CA ILE A 412 10.27 9.53 1.11
C ILE A 412 9.57 9.74 -0.23
N GLY A 413 9.86 10.85 -0.94
CA GLY A 413 9.27 11.12 -2.25
C GLY A 413 9.64 10.07 -3.29
N GLY A 414 10.91 9.65 -3.33
CA GLY A 414 11.39 8.56 -4.18
C GLY A 414 10.87 7.20 -3.72
N PHE A 415 10.82 6.97 -2.39
CA PHE A 415 10.25 5.75 -1.83
C PHE A 415 8.79 5.52 -2.29
N ARG A 416 7.94 6.55 -2.28
CA ARG A 416 6.55 6.44 -2.77
C ARG A 416 6.45 5.92 -4.21
N ASP A 417 7.40 6.30 -5.07
CA ASP A 417 7.48 5.82 -6.44
C ASP A 417 8.00 4.38 -6.54
N MET A 418 8.93 3.97 -5.66
CA MET A 418 9.45 2.61 -5.55
C MET A 418 8.44 1.67 -4.88
N HIS A 419 7.66 2.16 -3.93
CA HIS A 419 6.65 1.40 -3.20
C HIS A 419 5.55 0.81 -4.10
N ARG A 420 5.41 1.28 -5.32
CA ARG A 420 4.48 0.75 -6.33
C ARG A 420 4.88 -0.62 -6.89
N HIS A 421 6.10 -1.08 -6.65
CA HIS A 421 6.56 -2.42 -7.06
C HIS A 421 6.07 -3.48 -6.07
N ARG A 422 4.93 -4.11 -6.39
CA ARG A 422 4.22 -5.01 -5.47
C ARG A 422 4.61 -6.46 -5.57
N ARG A 423 5.40 -6.82 -6.58
CA ARG A 423 5.89 -8.19 -6.75
C ARG A 423 7.06 -8.51 -5.79
N CYS A 424 7.54 -7.53 -5.03
CA CYS A 424 8.55 -7.73 -4.02
C CYS A 424 7.99 -7.56 -2.59
N VAL A 425 8.66 -8.19 -1.62
CA VAL A 425 8.40 -7.98 -0.20
C VAL A 425 9.09 -6.71 0.23
N GLN A 426 8.36 -5.79 0.81
CA GLN A 426 8.88 -4.52 1.32
C GLN A 426 8.65 -4.45 2.82
N LEU A 427 9.73 -4.21 3.58
CA LEU A 427 9.73 -3.96 5.01
C LEU A 427 10.22 -2.53 5.21
N ILE A 428 9.35 -1.67 5.74
CA ILE A 428 9.57 -0.23 5.82
C ILE A 428 9.76 0.14 7.28
N GLN A 429 10.80 0.92 7.59
CA GLN A 429 10.98 1.52 8.91
C GLN A 429 10.09 2.76 9.06
N ASP A 430 9.81 3.16 10.31
CA ASP A 430 9.00 4.33 10.60
C ASP A 430 9.62 5.62 10.03
N PHE A 431 8.77 6.57 9.67
CA PHE A 431 9.19 7.89 9.21
C PHE A 431 9.69 8.73 10.38
N THR A 432 11.00 9.01 10.38
CA THR A 432 11.67 9.79 11.41
C THR A 432 12.73 10.71 10.79
N ASP A 433 13.32 11.59 11.56
CA ASP A 433 14.41 12.45 11.11
C ASP A 433 15.81 11.84 11.30
N ILE A 434 15.91 10.62 11.82
CA ILE A 434 17.17 9.95 12.21
C ILE A 434 18.17 9.87 11.06
N HIS A 435 17.67 9.63 9.84
CA HIS A 435 18.52 9.49 8.66
C HIS A 435 18.78 10.83 7.93
N GLY A 436 18.29 11.95 8.47
CA GLY A 436 18.39 13.26 7.83
C GLY A 436 17.58 13.37 6.54
N TYR A 437 18.03 14.18 5.61
CA TYR A 437 17.32 14.43 4.35
C TYR A 437 18.28 14.45 3.14
N GLU A 438 17.74 14.39 1.94
CA GLU A 438 18.47 14.43 0.68
C GLU A 438 18.51 15.86 0.13
N GLU A 439 19.61 16.20 -0.51
CA GLU A 439 19.69 17.33 -1.41
C GLU A 439 19.19 16.91 -2.80
N PRO A 440 18.29 17.69 -3.43
CA PRO A 440 17.74 17.34 -4.75
C PRO A 440 18.76 17.64 -5.87
N ILE A 441 19.60 16.67 -6.21
CA ILE A 441 20.62 16.77 -7.26
C ILE A 441 20.20 15.97 -8.49
N CYS A 442 20.04 16.64 -9.62
CA CYS A 442 19.75 16.03 -10.91
C CYS A 442 20.88 16.34 -11.90
N PRO A 443 21.56 15.34 -12.49
CA PRO A 443 22.61 15.57 -13.48
C PRO A 443 22.12 16.41 -14.67
N GLY A 444 22.88 17.47 -15.02
CA GLY A 444 22.54 18.38 -16.11
C GLY A 444 21.50 19.45 -15.78
N GLN A 445 20.95 19.47 -14.56
CA GLN A 445 20.07 20.51 -14.08
C GLN A 445 20.83 21.46 -13.14
N PRO A 446 20.52 22.78 -13.13
CA PRO A 446 21.08 23.68 -12.11
C PRO A 446 20.83 23.15 -10.70
N THR A 447 21.86 23.19 -9.84
CA THR A 447 21.75 22.84 -8.42
C THR A 447 21.03 23.94 -7.64
N LEU A 448 20.61 23.63 -6.41
CA LEU A 448 20.07 24.65 -5.50
C LEU A 448 21.08 25.78 -5.22
N ALA A 449 22.37 25.46 -5.14
CA ALA A 449 23.43 26.45 -4.93
C ALA A 449 23.58 27.39 -6.14
N GLU A 450 23.61 26.86 -7.37
CA GLU A 450 23.67 27.66 -8.59
C GLU A 450 22.42 28.52 -8.78
N ALA A 451 21.27 28.06 -8.30
CA ALA A 451 20.02 28.81 -8.31
C ALA A 451 19.89 29.82 -7.14
N GLY A 452 20.87 29.87 -6.21
CA GLY A 452 20.82 30.71 -5.02
C GLY A 452 19.76 30.29 -3.98
N LEU A 453 19.38 29.02 -3.97
CA LEU A 453 18.27 28.47 -3.16
C LEU A 453 18.74 27.49 -2.07
N ALA A 454 20.05 27.19 -1.97
CA ALA A 454 20.58 26.19 -1.04
C ALA A 454 20.27 26.53 0.42
N ASP A 455 20.53 27.77 0.85
CA ASP A 455 20.29 28.21 2.24
C ASP A 455 18.79 28.16 2.58
N LEU A 456 17.93 28.56 1.64
CA LEU A 456 16.47 28.51 1.81
C LEU A 456 15.98 27.06 2.00
N TYR A 457 16.48 26.14 1.19
CA TYR A 457 16.12 24.73 1.28
C TYR A 457 16.59 24.11 2.59
N THR A 458 17.87 24.30 2.94
CA THR A 458 18.45 23.77 4.18
C THR A 458 17.73 24.30 5.40
N ALA A 459 17.49 25.62 5.47
CA ALA A 459 16.77 26.23 6.59
C ALA A 459 15.33 25.67 6.72
N ALA A 460 14.63 25.43 5.61
CA ALA A 460 13.29 24.86 5.63
C ALA A 460 13.30 23.41 6.12
N MET A 461 14.25 22.58 5.66
CA MET A 461 14.40 21.18 6.08
C MET A 461 14.79 21.07 7.56
N ASP A 462 15.75 21.87 8.01
CA ASP A 462 16.20 21.91 9.42
C ASP A 462 15.07 22.35 10.36
N ALA A 463 14.30 23.37 9.95
CA ALA A 463 13.16 23.83 10.73
C ALA A 463 12.07 22.76 10.83
N ALA A 464 11.80 22.03 9.73
CA ALA A 464 10.83 20.93 9.73
C ALA A 464 11.27 19.77 10.64
N HIS A 465 12.56 19.37 10.59
CA HIS A 465 13.11 18.34 11.46
C HIS A 465 13.12 18.80 12.93
N ALA A 466 13.41 20.07 13.20
CA ALA A 466 13.32 20.63 14.56
C ALA A 466 11.88 20.60 15.08
N ALA A 467 10.90 20.96 14.24
CA ALA A 467 9.48 20.86 14.57
C ALA A 467 9.07 19.40 14.83
N TYR A 468 9.48 18.45 13.98
CA TYR A 468 9.27 17.02 14.19
C TYR A 468 9.76 16.59 15.57
N ARG A 469 11.03 16.87 15.90
CA ARG A 469 11.62 16.52 17.22
C ARG A 469 10.87 17.13 18.40
N ALA A 470 10.43 18.37 18.26
CA ALA A 470 9.65 19.05 19.30
C ALA A 470 8.29 18.39 19.53
N PHE A 471 7.62 17.98 18.45
CA PHE A 471 6.32 17.28 18.51
C PHE A 471 6.46 15.82 18.95
N ALA A 472 7.51 15.13 18.55
CA ALA A 472 7.76 13.74 18.92
C ALA A 472 8.16 13.58 20.41
N ASN A 473 8.62 14.64 21.07
CA ASN A 473 9.08 14.58 22.45
C ASN A 473 7.91 14.53 23.45
N PRO A 474 7.76 13.43 24.22
CA PRO A 474 6.66 13.31 25.19
C PRO A 474 6.68 14.38 26.30
N ALA A 475 7.85 14.96 26.61
CA ALA A 475 7.97 16.00 27.63
C ALA A 475 7.35 17.33 27.17
N THR A 476 7.40 17.63 25.88
CA THR A 476 6.83 18.84 25.29
C THR A 476 5.44 18.63 24.70
N ASN A 477 5.10 17.40 24.39
CA ASN A 477 3.84 17.01 23.78
C ASN A 477 3.27 15.72 24.44
N PRO A 478 2.83 15.79 25.71
CA PRO A 478 2.27 14.63 26.40
C PRO A 478 0.96 14.19 25.73
N ALA A 479 0.76 12.90 25.64
CA ALA A 479 -0.50 12.33 25.17
C ALA A 479 -1.64 12.75 26.09
N THR A 480 -2.55 13.58 25.62
CA THR A 480 -3.72 14.06 26.37
C THR A 480 -4.93 13.14 26.23
N ASN A 481 -4.89 12.21 25.26
CA ASN A 481 -5.95 11.24 24.99
C ASN A 481 -5.29 9.91 24.53
N PRO A 482 -5.69 8.75 25.09
CA PRO A 482 -5.20 7.43 24.64
C PRO A 482 -5.42 7.14 23.15
N ALA A 483 -6.38 7.84 22.52
CA ALA A 483 -6.66 7.70 21.08
C ALA A 483 -5.69 8.51 20.19
N THR A 484 -4.85 9.38 20.76
CA THR A 484 -3.85 10.17 20.04
C THR A 484 -2.46 9.67 20.41
N ASN A 485 -1.60 9.52 19.40
CA ASN A 485 -0.17 9.27 19.59
C ASN A 485 0.60 10.50 19.06
N PRO A 486 0.84 11.53 19.92
CA PRO A 486 1.49 12.74 19.47
C PRO A 486 2.90 12.49 18.91
N GLY A 487 3.59 11.46 19.38
CA GLY A 487 4.89 11.06 18.87
C GLY A 487 4.81 10.57 17.42
N ALA A 488 3.82 9.74 17.10
CA ALA A 488 3.56 9.28 15.73
C ALA A 488 3.06 10.44 14.85
N ASP A 489 2.12 11.25 15.35
CA ASP A 489 1.55 12.37 14.61
C ASP A 489 2.61 13.41 14.20
N ALA A 490 3.78 13.46 14.86
CA ALA A 490 4.91 14.29 14.43
C ALA A 490 5.37 13.97 13.00
N ALA A 491 5.22 12.73 12.54
CA ALA A 491 5.60 12.33 11.18
C ALA A 491 4.92 13.14 10.08
N TYR A 492 3.74 13.71 10.33
CA TYR A 492 3.06 14.59 9.38
C TYR A 492 3.85 15.87 9.04
N LEU A 493 4.81 16.27 9.89
CA LEU A 493 5.68 17.45 9.67
C LEU A 493 6.89 17.13 8.79
N LEU A 494 7.23 15.84 8.59
CA LEU A 494 8.40 15.45 7.80
C LEU A 494 8.17 15.72 6.31
N PRO A 495 9.07 16.45 5.64
CA PRO A 495 8.99 16.70 4.21
C PRO A 495 9.39 15.47 3.38
N LEU A 496 8.94 15.40 2.14
CA LEU A 496 9.26 14.29 1.21
C LEU A 496 10.77 14.12 0.95
N GLY A 497 11.58 15.13 1.18
CA GLY A 497 13.04 15.04 1.10
C GLY A 497 13.70 14.31 2.28
N THR A 498 12.97 14.06 3.38
CA THR A 498 13.47 13.27 4.52
C THR A 498 13.76 11.83 4.07
N ARG A 499 14.84 11.23 4.58
CA ARG A 499 15.24 9.88 4.23
C ARG A 499 14.53 8.83 5.07
N VAL A 500 14.16 7.73 4.43
CA VAL A 500 13.59 6.53 5.03
C VAL A 500 14.38 5.29 4.61
N ARG A 501 14.46 4.30 5.48
CA ARG A 501 15.08 3.01 5.20
C ARG A 501 14.03 1.96 4.94
N ALA A 502 14.26 1.16 3.88
CA ALA A 502 13.37 0.07 3.50
C ALA A 502 14.14 -1.13 2.96
N MET A 503 13.75 -2.34 3.35
CA MET A 503 14.25 -3.58 2.79
C MET A 503 13.32 -4.06 1.67
N PHE A 504 13.88 -4.27 0.48
CA PHE A 504 13.20 -4.83 -0.68
C PHE A 504 13.75 -6.22 -0.96
N LYS A 505 12.90 -7.25 -0.85
CA LYS A 505 13.26 -8.65 -1.14
C LYS A 505 12.52 -9.12 -2.38
N MET A 506 13.26 -9.68 -3.36
CA MET A 506 12.71 -10.02 -4.67
C MET A 506 13.51 -11.10 -5.38
N ASP A 507 12.95 -11.62 -6.47
CA ASP A 507 13.65 -12.46 -7.43
C ASP A 507 14.45 -11.60 -8.43
N PHE A 508 15.29 -12.27 -9.25
CA PHE A 508 16.12 -11.58 -10.26
C PHE A 508 15.27 -10.84 -11.30
N ALA A 509 14.14 -11.41 -11.71
CA ALA A 509 13.30 -10.79 -12.73
C ALA A 509 12.70 -9.46 -12.25
N GLU A 510 12.29 -9.38 -10.99
CA GLU A 510 11.80 -8.12 -10.40
C GLU A 510 12.93 -7.11 -10.17
N ALA A 511 14.12 -7.57 -9.74
CA ALA A 511 15.28 -6.69 -9.59
C ALA A 511 15.68 -6.06 -10.93
N LEU A 512 15.70 -6.85 -12.00
CA LEU A 512 15.96 -6.39 -13.37
C LEU A 512 14.86 -5.41 -13.82
N TYR A 513 13.59 -5.77 -13.66
CA TYR A 513 12.45 -4.93 -14.06
C TYR A 513 12.46 -3.57 -13.35
N ILE A 514 12.68 -3.55 -12.05
CA ILE A 514 12.78 -2.29 -11.28
C ILE A 514 13.95 -1.45 -11.80
N ALA A 515 15.12 -2.06 -11.92
CA ALA A 515 16.32 -1.35 -12.36
C ALA A 515 16.15 -0.72 -13.75
N GLU A 516 15.63 -1.47 -14.72
CA GLU A 516 15.36 -0.97 -16.09
C GLU A 516 14.29 0.12 -16.10
N LEU A 517 13.14 -0.12 -15.49
CA LEU A 517 12.02 0.82 -15.50
C LEU A 517 12.37 2.13 -14.79
N ARG A 518 13.05 2.05 -13.66
CA ARG A 518 13.30 3.21 -12.80
C ARG A 518 14.56 3.98 -13.14
N SER A 519 15.51 3.42 -13.91
CA SER A 519 16.65 4.19 -14.42
C SER A 519 16.30 5.12 -15.60
N GLY A 520 15.15 4.91 -16.27
CA GLY A 520 14.72 5.65 -17.45
C GLY A 520 14.68 7.17 -17.27
N VAL A 521 15.02 7.94 -18.32
CA VAL A 521 15.19 9.41 -18.31
C VAL A 521 13.94 10.19 -17.90
N ALA A 522 12.75 9.64 -18.08
CA ALA A 522 11.49 10.23 -17.63
C ALA A 522 11.30 10.14 -16.10
N GLY A 523 12.14 9.35 -15.42
CA GLY A 523 12.10 9.13 -13.99
C GLY A 523 12.53 10.35 -13.17
N HIS A 524 12.17 10.35 -11.88
CA HIS A 524 12.71 11.30 -10.92
C HIS A 524 14.16 10.92 -10.57
N PHE A 525 15.04 11.86 -10.45
CA PHE A 525 16.49 11.63 -10.22
C PHE A 525 16.78 10.75 -9.00
N SER A 526 16.02 10.88 -7.91
CA SER A 526 16.20 10.10 -6.69
C SER A 526 16.05 8.59 -6.95
N TYR A 527 14.90 8.13 -7.40
CA TYR A 527 14.72 6.70 -7.62
C TYR A 527 15.48 6.18 -8.86
N ARG A 528 15.85 7.04 -9.81
CA ARG A 528 16.77 6.68 -10.90
C ARG A 528 18.13 6.31 -10.31
N ARG A 529 18.64 7.09 -9.35
CA ARG A 529 19.88 6.79 -8.63
C ARG A 529 19.77 5.46 -7.89
N VAL A 530 18.68 5.23 -7.16
CA VAL A 530 18.44 3.95 -6.44
C VAL A 530 18.44 2.76 -7.42
N ALA A 531 17.74 2.87 -8.53
CA ALA A 531 17.70 1.83 -9.57
C ALA A 531 19.09 1.54 -10.17
N TRP A 532 19.89 2.58 -10.39
CA TRP A 532 21.27 2.45 -10.83
C TRP A 532 22.16 1.76 -9.79
N GLU A 533 22.04 2.13 -8.51
CA GLU A 533 22.81 1.50 -7.44
C GLU A 533 22.36 0.04 -7.20
N MET A 534 21.08 -0.29 -7.39
CA MET A 534 20.62 -1.68 -7.39
C MET A 534 21.30 -2.49 -8.49
N TYR A 535 21.31 -1.97 -9.72
CA TYR A 535 22.04 -2.60 -10.83
C TYR A 535 23.53 -2.76 -10.51
N ARG A 536 24.21 -1.71 -10.02
CA ARG A 536 25.64 -1.76 -9.69
C ARG A 536 25.94 -2.82 -8.65
N ALA A 537 25.12 -2.90 -7.59
CA ALA A 537 25.29 -3.90 -6.54
C ALA A 537 25.14 -5.34 -7.08
N VAL A 538 24.21 -5.56 -8.02
CA VAL A 538 24.08 -6.85 -8.69
C VAL A 538 25.26 -7.11 -9.63
N ALA A 539 25.69 -6.12 -10.41
CA ALA A 539 26.80 -6.27 -11.35
C ALA A 539 28.13 -6.57 -10.65
N GLU A 540 28.37 -5.95 -9.49
CA GLU A 540 29.56 -6.20 -8.66
C GLU A 540 29.56 -7.62 -8.10
N ARG A 541 28.42 -8.10 -7.58
CA ARG A 541 28.31 -9.41 -6.95
C ARG A 541 28.13 -10.55 -7.94
N HIS A 542 27.43 -10.29 -9.04
CA HIS A 542 27.05 -11.25 -10.07
C HIS A 542 27.39 -10.71 -11.47
N PRO A 543 28.69 -10.57 -11.83
CA PRO A 543 29.10 -9.96 -13.12
C PRO A 543 28.48 -10.63 -14.35
N ALA A 544 28.28 -11.95 -14.30
CA ALA A 544 27.63 -12.68 -15.39
C ALA A 544 26.16 -12.28 -15.63
N LEU A 545 25.49 -11.71 -14.64
CA LEU A 545 24.12 -11.26 -14.74
C LEU A 545 24.00 -9.80 -15.20
N ALA A 546 25.08 -9.01 -15.09
CA ALA A 546 25.06 -7.60 -15.46
C ALA A 546 24.65 -7.34 -16.92
N GLY A 547 25.05 -8.24 -17.83
CA GLY A 547 24.75 -8.13 -19.26
C GLY A 547 23.26 -8.27 -19.64
N TYR A 548 22.42 -8.71 -18.73
CA TYR A 548 20.97 -8.82 -18.97
C TYR A 548 20.23 -7.50 -18.73
N PHE A 549 20.80 -6.57 -17.96
CA PHE A 549 20.18 -5.29 -17.63
C PHE A 549 20.31 -4.30 -18.77
N ARG A 550 19.20 -3.63 -19.12
CA ARG A 550 19.14 -2.51 -20.08
C ARG A 550 19.00 -1.21 -19.31
N ILE A 551 20.10 -0.75 -18.72
CA ILE A 551 20.14 0.38 -17.82
C ILE A 551 20.56 1.66 -18.55
N GLU A 552 19.90 2.77 -18.25
CA GLU A 552 20.35 4.08 -18.62
C GLU A 552 21.33 4.61 -17.55
N ASP A 553 22.52 5.09 -17.98
CA ASP A 553 23.50 5.66 -17.07
C ASP A 553 22.97 6.97 -16.48
N VAL A 554 22.63 6.92 -15.21
CA VAL A 554 22.01 8.05 -14.48
C VAL A 554 22.99 9.18 -14.18
N ASN A 555 24.31 8.94 -14.35
CA ASN A 555 25.34 9.96 -14.17
C ASN A 555 25.53 10.82 -15.43
N GLN A 556 25.01 10.38 -16.58
CA GLN A 556 25.04 11.18 -17.80
C GLN A 556 23.98 12.29 -17.74
N PRO A 557 24.30 13.48 -18.26
CA PRO A 557 23.31 14.53 -18.40
C PRO A 557 22.11 14.03 -19.21
N VAL A 558 20.91 14.29 -18.72
CA VAL A 558 19.68 13.97 -19.43
C VAL A 558 19.22 15.16 -20.27
N ASP A 559 18.59 14.90 -21.40
CA ASP A 559 17.85 15.94 -22.12
C ASP A 559 16.65 16.36 -21.25
N LEU A 560 16.75 17.50 -20.60
CA LEU A 560 15.76 18.00 -19.66
C LEU A 560 14.43 18.39 -20.36
N LEU A 561 14.43 18.54 -21.68
CA LEU A 561 13.24 18.82 -22.49
C LEU A 561 12.50 17.53 -22.91
N LYS A 562 13.12 16.34 -22.79
CA LYS A 562 12.47 15.04 -22.97
C LYS A 562 11.90 14.52 -21.65
N ARG A 563 10.62 14.10 -21.69
CA ARG A 563 9.95 13.55 -20.51
C ARG A 563 8.86 12.53 -20.87
#